data_2701ff2bdf514ee037f7ab31d2492e7e
#
_entry.id   2701ff2bdf514ee037f7ab31d2492e7e
#
_cell.length_a   1.000
_cell.length_b   1.000
_cell.length_c   1.000
_cell.angle_alpha   90.00
_cell.angle_beta   90.00
_cell.angle_gamma   90.00
#
_symmetry.space_group_name_H-M   'P 1'
#
loop_
_entity.id
_entity.type
_entity.pdbx_description
1 polymer ?
#
loop_
_entity_poly.entity_id
_entity_poly.type
_entity_poly.pdbx_seq_one_letter_code
_entity_poly.pdbx_strand_id
1 'polypeptide(L)'
;MYGIAWVLAVAALGGCGQVANVRSLSTGYVPPKGGETARIRLLTDGLVRAVPGRDCIDWNVPGAGVMASAKSGFPDHNGENLGIPGPIYSLTGAVSSELVVPANRPIALHYLGRLQYSRQCAKTMTFVPRPGVDYMVQASMSADCSFQLDELSTDGMQWVVVAPKPDDKVAMCNAIDNF
;
A
#
# COMPACT_ATOMS: atom_id res chain seq x y z
N MET A 1 18.86 -42.43 -18.58
CA MET A 1 17.52 -41.90 -18.35
C MET A 1 17.39 -41.14 -17.02
N TYR A 2 18.45 -40.47 -16.48
CA TYR A 2 18.43 -39.78 -15.19
C TYR A 2 18.48 -38.23 -15.30
N GLY A 3 18.52 -37.71 -16.53
CA GLY A 3 18.67 -36.24 -16.73
C GLY A 3 17.39 -35.41 -16.66
N ILE A 4 16.23 -36.02 -16.84
CA ILE A 4 14.94 -35.29 -16.93
C ILE A 4 14.32 -34.98 -15.53
N ALA A 5 14.62 -35.83 -14.54
CA ALA A 5 14.09 -35.67 -13.18
C ALA A 5 14.65 -34.45 -12.42
N TRP A 6 15.87 -34.01 -12.73
CA TRP A 6 16.48 -32.85 -12.05
C TRP A 6 16.00 -31.50 -12.56
N VAL A 7 15.56 -31.43 -13.80
CA VAL A 7 15.06 -30.17 -14.39
C VAL A 7 13.66 -29.82 -13.84
N LEU A 8 12.85 -30.81 -13.50
CA LEU A 8 11.51 -30.59 -12.93
C LEU A 8 11.53 -30.15 -11.46
N ALA A 9 12.56 -30.50 -10.70
CA ALA A 9 12.68 -30.12 -9.29
C ALA A 9 13.06 -28.64 -9.08
N VAL A 10 13.75 -28.02 -10.04
CA VAL A 10 14.17 -26.60 -9.94
C VAL A 10 13.04 -25.64 -10.30
N ALA A 11 12.09 -26.06 -11.14
CA ALA A 11 10.94 -25.24 -11.54
C ALA A 11 9.89 -25.03 -10.43
N ALA A 12 9.90 -25.86 -9.38
CA ALA A 12 8.92 -25.78 -8.29
C ALA A 12 9.27 -24.73 -7.22
N LEU A 13 10.50 -24.21 -7.18
CA LEU A 13 10.97 -23.29 -6.14
C LEU A 13 10.72 -21.80 -6.45
N GLY A 14 10.41 -21.45 -7.68
CA GLY A 14 10.17 -20.04 -8.07
C GLY A 14 8.73 -19.56 -7.94
N GLY A 15 7.79 -20.41 -7.56
CA GLY A 15 6.34 -20.10 -7.66
C GLY A 15 5.72 -19.33 -6.49
N CYS A 16 6.31 -19.36 -5.30
CA CYS A 16 5.63 -18.87 -4.11
C CYS A 16 5.49 -17.35 -4.04
N GLY A 17 6.51 -16.60 -4.46
CA GLY A 17 6.48 -15.14 -4.42
C GLY A 17 5.50 -14.53 -5.44
N GLN A 18 5.44 -15.11 -6.64
CA GLN A 18 4.49 -14.70 -7.70
C GLN A 18 3.03 -14.90 -7.26
N VAL A 19 2.74 -16.02 -6.60
CA VAL A 19 1.40 -16.33 -6.10
C VAL A 19 0.97 -15.33 -5.03
N ALA A 20 1.86 -14.97 -4.10
CA ALA A 20 1.57 -14.00 -3.05
C ALA A 20 1.31 -12.59 -3.62
N ASN A 21 2.09 -12.17 -4.61
CA ASN A 21 1.88 -10.87 -5.28
C ASN A 21 0.53 -10.83 -6.01
N VAL A 22 0.18 -11.86 -6.79
CA VAL A 22 -1.12 -11.96 -7.47
C VAL A 22 -2.26 -12.01 -6.44
N ARG A 23 -2.12 -12.78 -5.37
CA ARG A 23 -3.09 -12.84 -4.29
C ARG A 23 -3.32 -11.46 -3.66
N SER A 24 -2.29 -10.68 -3.42
CA SER A 24 -2.42 -9.34 -2.82
C SER A 24 -3.14 -8.34 -3.71
N LEU A 25 -3.21 -8.58 -5.01
CA LEU A 25 -4.02 -7.81 -5.95
C LEU A 25 -5.49 -8.25 -5.95
N SER A 26 -5.78 -9.47 -5.52
CA SER A 26 -7.12 -10.05 -5.47
C SER A 26 -7.73 -10.11 -4.06
N THR A 27 -7.06 -9.52 -3.07
CA THR A 27 -7.57 -9.41 -1.69
C THR A 27 -7.58 -7.96 -1.23
N GLY A 28 -8.66 -7.55 -0.57
CA GLY A 28 -8.71 -6.26 0.11
C GLY A 28 -7.82 -6.26 1.36
N TYR A 29 -7.33 -5.09 1.72
CA TYR A 29 -6.68 -4.87 3.01
C TYR A 29 -7.64 -5.25 4.16
N VAL A 30 -7.13 -5.91 5.20
CA VAL A 30 -7.94 -6.24 6.37
C VAL A 30 -7.48 -5.39 7.56
N PRO A 31 -8.34 -4.47 8.06
CA PRO A 31 -8.03 -3.67 9.24
C PRO A 31 -7.75 -4.53 10.48
N PRO A 32 -6.94 -4.04 11.42
CA PRO A 32 -6.65 -4.74 12.66
C PRO A 32 -7.93 -4.93 13.50
N LYS A 33 -8.11 -6.10 14.11
CA LYS A 33 -9.25 -6.41 14.98
C LYS A 33 -9.06 -5.96 16.43
N GLY A 34 -7.90 -5.39 16.78
CA GLY A 34 -7.58 -4.93 18.13
C GLY A 34 -6.16 -4.36 18.23
N GLY A 35 -5.81 -3.90 19.42
CA GLY A 35 -4.57 -3.17 19.67
C GLY A 35 -4.73 -1.67 19.41
N GLU A 36 -3.62 -0.95 19.55
CA GLU A 36 -3.59 0.47 19.25
C GLU A 36 -3.65 0.71 17.75
N THR A 37 -4.41 1.72 17.35
CA THR A 37 -4.69 2.00 15.94
C THR A 37 -4.51 3.48 15.62
N ALA A 38 -4.29 3.75 14.34
CA ALA A 38 -4.36 5.06 13.71
C ALA A 38 -5.36 4.99 12.56
N ARG A 39 -5.69 6.13 11.96
CA ARG A 39 -6.56 6.19 10.79
C ARG A 39 -5.80 6.80 9.62
N ILE A 40 -6.08 6.30 8.42
CA ILE A 40 -5.51 6.85 7.19
C ILE A 40 -6.66 7.23 6.27
N ARG A 41 -6.67 8.49 5.80
CA ARG A 41 -7.40 8.91 4.62
C ARG A 41 -6.47 8.74 3.42
N LEU A 42 -6.88 7.92 2.48
CA LEU A 42 -6.15 7.65 1.25
C LEU A 42 -6.82 8.34 0.08
N LEU A 43 -6.04 9.03 -0.76
CA LEU A 43 -6.47 9.64 -2.02
C LEU A 43 -5.54 9.15 -3.13
N THR A 44 -6.09 8.47 -4.15
CA THR A 44 -5.26 7.91 -5.23
C THR A 44 -5.95 7.84 -6.58
N ASP A 45 -5.21 8.10 -7.65
CA ASP A 45 -5.61 7.87 -9.05
C ASP A 45 -5.09 6.52 -9.60
N GLY A 46 -4.44 5.72 -8.77
CA GLY A 46 -3.92 4.39 -9.08
C GLY A 46 -4.45 3.32 -8.14
N LEU A 47 -3.58 2.40 -7.76
CA LEU A 47 -3.85 1.32 -6.82
C LEU A 47 -2.86 1.42 -5.65
N VAL A 48 -3.37 1.40 -4.42
CA VAL A 48 -2.55 1.35 -3.21
C VAL A 48 -2.84 0.08 -2.44
N ARG A 49 -1.77 -0.63 -2.09
CA ARG A 49 -1.79 -1.81 -1.22
C ARG A 49 -1.04 -1.54 0.07
N ALA A 50 -1.36 -2.27 1.12
CA ALA A 50 -0.65 -2.20 2.39
C ALA A 50 -0.15 -3.57 2.85
N VAL A 51 0.96 -3.54 3.59
CA VAL A 51 1.50 -4.68 4.35
C VAL A 51 1.60 -4.24 5.81
N PRO A 52 0.65 -4.61 6.66
CA PRO A 52 0.65 -4.22 8.07
C PRO A 52 1.74 -4.95 8.86
N GLY A 53 2.39 -4.26 9.79
CA GLY A 53 3.39 -4.84 10.70
C GLY A 53 4.75 -5.12 10.05
N ARG A 54 5.02 -4.53 8.88
CA ARG A 54 6.30 -4.68 8.15
C ARG A 54 6.78 -3.32 7.64
N ASP A 55 8.10 -3.19 7.55
CA ASP A 55 8.81 -2.07 6.91
C ASP A 55 9.32 -2.42 5.50
N CYS A 56 8.91 -3.55 4.98
CA CYS A 56 9.22 -4.09 3.67
C CYS A 56 7.99 -4.82 3.10
N ILE A 57 8.02 -5.13 1.82
CA ILE A 57 6.92 -5.80 1.13
C ILE A 57 7.00 -7.32 1.33
N ASP A 58 6.00 -7.86 1.99
CA ASP A 58 5.73 -9.29 2.15
C ASP A 58 4.22 -9.53 2.01
N TRP A 59 3.81 -9.96 0.83
CA TRP A 59 2.38 -10.16 0.53
C TRP A 59 1.76 -11.39 1.22
N ASN A 60 2.55 -12.19 1.93
CA ASN A 60 2.07 -13.32 2.71
C ASN A 60 1.57 -12.89 4.11
N VAL A 61 1.83 -11.64 4.52
CA VAL A 61 1.39 -11.13 5.82
C VAL A 61 -0.13 -11.11 5.88
N PRO A 62 -0.74 -11.66 6.95
CA PRO A 62 -2.19 -11.55 7.17
C PRO A 62 -2.64 -10.09 7.18
N GLY A 63 -3.68 -9.79 6.42
CA GLY A 63 -4.21 -8.43 6.27
C GLY A 63 -3.56 -7.61 5.16
N ALA A 64 -2.49 -8.11 4.52
CA ALA A 64 -1.94 -7.45 3.35
C ALA A 64 -2.91 -7.50 2.16
N GLY A 65 -3.09 -6.36 1.48
CA GLY A 65 -4.02 -6.27 0.36
C GLY A 65 -4.28 -4.84 -0.11
N VAL A 66 -5.28 -4.71 -0.98
CA VAL A 66 -5.66 -3.44 -1.62
C VAL A 66 -6.44 -2.56 -0.65
N MET A 67 -5.97 -1.35 -0.42
CA MET A 67 -6.66 -0.32 0.38
C MET A 67 -7.61 0.51 -0.49
N ALA A 68 -7.15 0.95 -1.67
CA ALA A 68 -7.95 1.71 -2.62
C ALA A 68 -7.47 1.46 -4.05
N SER A 69 -8.37 1.53 -5.01
CA SER A 69 -8.05 1.39 -6.42
C SER A 69 -8.95 2.26 -7.30
N ALA A 70 -8.34 3.18 -8.06
CA ALA A 70 -9.04 3.89 -9.13
C ALA A 70 -9.26 3.02 -10.38
N LYS A 71 -8.78 1.77 -10.36
CA LYS A 71 -8.99 0.78 -11.42
C LYS A 71 -10.12 -0.17 -11.01
N SER A 72 -11.02 -0.44 -11.92
CA SER A 72 -12.06 -1.45 -11.72
C SER A 72 -11.47 -2.87 -11.67
N GLY A 73 -12.16 -3.77 -10.96
CA GLY A 73 -11.85 -5.20 -10.91
C GLY A 73 -10.87 -5.61 -9.80
N PHE A 74 -10.48 -4.69 -8.92
CA PHE A 74 -9.74 -5.00 -7.71
C PHE A 74 -10.65 -4.91 -6.49
N PRO A 75 -10.49 -5.78 -5.47
CA PRO A 75 -11.14 -5.58 -4.19
C PRO A 75 -10.55 -4.33 -3.55
N ASP A 76 -11.38 -3.41 -3.15
CA ASP A 76 -10.95 -2.15 -2.56
C ASP A 76 -11.93 -1.70 -1.47
N HIS A 77 -11.56 -0.63 -0.80
CA HIS A 77 -12.36 0.02 0.23
C HIS A 77 -12.80 1.42 -0.20
N ASN A 78 -12.94 1.64 -1.51
CA ASN A 78 -13.31 2.93 -2.05
C ASN A 78 -14.62 3.45 -1.45
N GLY A 79 -14.59 4.69 -0.98
CA GLY A 79 -15.75 5.33 -0.39
C GLY A 79 -15.98 4.98 1.09
N GLU A 80 -15.18 4.12 1.71
CA GLU A 80 -15.21 3.96 3.17
C GLU A 80 -14.83 5.28 3.85
N ASN A 81 -15.62 5.65 4.85
CA ASN A 81 -15.50 6.94 5.54
C ASN A 81 -15.58 6.72 7.06
N LEU A 82 -14.53 7.09 7.76
CA LEU A 82 -14.43 7.04 9.23
C LEU A 82 -14.65 8.41 9.87
N GLY A 83 -14.92 9.44 9.06
CA GLY A 83 -15.08 10.82 9.55
C GLY A 83 -13.76 11.43 10.01
N ILE A 84 -12.66 11.15 9.36
CA ILE A 84 -11.39 11.83 9.66
C ILE A 84 -11.56 13.32 9.41
N PRO A 85 -11.27 14.19 10.39
CA PRO A 85 -11.39 15.65 10.21
C PRO A 85 -10.33 16.18 9.24
N GLY A 86 -10.35 17.48 9.01
CA GLY A 86 -9.37 18.19 8.19
C GLY A 86 -9.79 18.38 6.73
N PRO A 87 -9.06 19.20 6.00
CA PRO A 87 -9.36 19.53 4.62
C PRO A 87 -9.40 18.30 3.71
N ILE A 88 -10.39 18.27 2.83
CA ILE A 88 -10.52 17.24 1.79
C ILE A 88 -9.94 17.81 0.50
N TYR A 89 -8.92 17.12 -0.03
CA TYR A 89 -8.37 17.45 -1.34
C TYR A 89 -9.11 16.66 -2.42
N SER A 90 -9.20 17.24 -3.59
CA SER A 90 -9.71 16.56 -4.78
C SER A 90 -8.60 16.39 -5.81
N LEU A 91 -8.53 15.21 -6.39
CA LEU A 91 -7.62 14.90 -7.48
C LEU A 91 -8.44 14.29 -8.62
N THR A 92 -8.25 14.78 -9.83
CA THR A 92 -9.04 14.31 -10.99
C THR A 92 -8.84 12.82 -11.22
N GLY A 93 -9.95 12.09 -11.26
CA GLY A 93 -9.93 10.64 -11.47
C GLY A 93 -9.46 9.82 -10.28
N ALA A 94 -9.28 10.45 -9.11
CA ALA A 94 -8.93 9.75 -7.89
C ALA A 94 -10.16 9.20 -7.16
N VAL A 95 -9.90 8.17 -6.38
CA VAL A 95 -10.80 7.62 -5.37
C VAL A 95 -10.25 7.92 -3.97
N SER A 96 -11.13 7.93 -2.98
CA SER A 96 -10.74 8.08 -1.58
C SER A 96 -11.26 6.92 -0.74
N SER A 97 -10.55 6.64 0.35
CA SER A 97 -10.91 5.63 1.33
C SER A 97 -10.34 6.04 2.70
N GLU A 98 -11.09 5.81 3.77
CA GLU A 98 -10.63 6.01 5.13
C GLU A 98 -10.57 4.67 5.86
N LEU A 99 -9.39 4.30 6.35
CA LEU A 99 -9.13 2.98 6.90
C LEU A 99 -8.41 3.05 8.24
N VAL A 100 -8.68 2.05 9.08
CA VAL A 100 -7.93 1.83 10.32
C VAL A 100 -6.67 1.03 10.01
N VAL A 101 -5.55 1.47 10.59
CA VAL A 101 -4.24 0.78 10.48
C VAL A 101 -3.68 0.51 11.87
N PRO A 102 -2.81 -0.51 12.03
CA PRO A 102 -2.16 -0.75 13.31
C PRO A 102 -1.21 0.40 13.65
N ALA A 103 -1.19 0.82 14.92
CA ALA A 103 -0.23 1.78 15.43
C ALA A 103 0.92 1.11 16.16
N ASN A 104 2.01 1.85 16.41
CA ASN A 104 3.25 1.37 17.04
C ASN A 104 3.92 0.18 16.32
N ARG A 105 3.52 -0.08 15.08
CA ARG A 105 4.12 -1.10 14.22
C ARG A 105 4.32 -0.50 12.83
N PRO A 106 5.37 -0.88 12.12
CA PRO A 106 5.57 -0.40 10.76
C PRO A 106 4.42 -0.84 9.84
N ILE A 107 4.12 -0.03 8.86
CA ILE A 107 3.26 -0.39 7.74
C ILE A 107 3.98 0.00 6.46
N ALA A 108 4.04 -0.93 5.51
CA ALA A 108 4.52 -0.64 4.18
C ALA A 108 3.32 -0.38 3.25
N LEU A 109 3.35 0.74 2.56
CA LEU A 109 2.36 1.12 1.54
C LEU A 109 3.03 1.03 0.17
N HIS A 110 2.34 0.44 -0.78
CA HIS A 110 2.83 0.27 -2.14
C HIS A 110 1.84 0.86 -3.14
N TYR A 111 2.28 1.88 -3.87
CA TYR A 111 1.51 2.55 -4.90
C TYR A 111 1.90 2.02 -6.28
N LEU A 112 0.89 1.71 -7.08
CA LEU A 112 0.97 1.39 -8.50
C LEU A 112 0.12 2.39 -9.27
N GLY A 113 0.77 3.34 -9.91
CA GLY A 113 0.12 4.30 -10.76
C GLY A 113 -0.34 3.69 -12.09
N ARG A 114 -1.12 4.45 -12.83
CA ARG A 114 -1.59 4.07 -14.15
C ARG A 114 -0.41 4.08 -15.13
N LEU A 115 -0.21 2.99 -15.83
CA LEU A 115 0.73 2.94 -16.94
C LEU A 115 0.16 3.77 -18.10
N GLN A 116 0.69 4.96 -18.30
CA GLN A 116 0.46 5.72 -19.50
C GLN A 116 1.82 5.98 -20.16
N TYR A 117 1.97 5.58 -21.43
CA TYR A 117 3.19 5.77 -22.21
C TYR A 117 4.47 5.14 -21.65
N SER A 118 4.47 3.82 -21.36
CA SER A 118 5.65 3.04 -20.96
C SER A 118 6.37 3.46 -19.65
N ARG A 119 5.88 4.45 -18.90
CA ARG A 119 6.41 4.78 -17.59
C ARG A 119 5.61 4.07 -16.49
N GLN A 120 6.28 3.19 -15.78
CA GLN A 120 5.73 2.59 -14.56
C GLN A 120 5.94 3.55 -13.40
N CYS A 121 4.84 3.92 -12.74
CA CYS A 121 4.90 4.61 -11.46
C CYS A 121 4.65 3.58 -10.36
N ALA A 122 5.70 3.12 -9.74
CA ALA A 122 5.63 2.25 -8.57
C ALA A 122 6.48 2.86 -7.47
N LYS A 123 5.88 3.07 -6.30
CA LYS A 123 6.57 3.62 -5.13
C LYS A 123 6.19 2.85 -3.88
N THR A 124 7.14 2.74 -2.96
CA THR A 124 6.92 2.17 -1.64
C THR A 124 7.23 3.22 -0.58
N MET A 125 6.40 3.26 0.43
CA MET A 125 6.58 4.10 1.61
C MET A 125 6.38 3.25 2.85
N THR A 126 7.22 3.45 3.85
CA THR A 126 7.10 2.78 5.15
C THR A 126 7.11 3.82 6.26
N PHE A 127 6.27 3.64 7.25
CA PHE A 127 6.27 4.46 8.45
C PHE A 127 5.65 3.70 9.63
N VAL A 128 5.80 4.24 10.83
CA VAL A 128 5.18 3.71 12.05
C VAL A 128 4.07 4.65 12.47
N PRO A 129 2.79 4.29 12.28
CA PRO A 129 1.67 5.12 12.70
C PRO A 129 1.66 5.29 14.23
N ARG A 130 1.38 6.51 14.71
CA ARG A 130 1.20 6.78 16.15
C ARG A 130 -0.25 6.52 16.55
N PRO A 131 -0.51 6.00 17.75
CA PRO A 131 -1.87 5.73 18.22
C PRO A 131 -2.76 6.98 18.22
N GLY A 132 -3.98 6.83 17.71
CA GLY A 132 -4.99 7.89 17.71
C GLY A 132 -4.74 9.02 16.72
N VAL A 133 -3.68 8.94 15.92
CA VAL A 133 -3.33 9.98 14.95
C VAL A 133 -4.01 9.70 13.61
N ASP A 134 -4.41 10.76 12.94
CA ASP A 134 -4.98 10.76 11.61
C ASP A 134 -3.91 11.14 10.58
N TYR A 135 -3.84 10.36 9.53
CA TYR A 135 -2.91 10.54 8.42
C TYR A 135 -3.66 10.73 7.10
N MET A 136 -3.05 11.47 6.17
CA MET A 136 -3.43 11.49 4.77
C MET A 136 -2.31 10.91 3.92
N VAL A 137 -2.67 10.00 3.04
CA VAL A 137 -1.79 9.46 2.02
C VAL A 137 -2.30 9.90 0.67
N GLN A 138 -1.48 10.59 -0.08
CA GLN A 138 -1.77 11.02 -1.45
C GLN A 138 -0.84 10.30 -2.41
N ALA A 139 -1.42 9.55 -3.35
CA ALA A 139 -0.70 8.78 -4.34
C ALA A 139 -1.21 9.11 -5.75
N SER A 140 -0.38 9.72 -6.58
CA SER A 140 -0.78 10.22 -7.88
C SER A 140 0.26 10.02 -8.97
N MET A 141 -0.24 9.79 -10.19
CA MET A 141 0.50 9.78 -11.45
C MET A 141 0.90 11.17 -11.94
N SER A 142 0.71 12.23 -11.14
CA SER A 142 1.18 13.57 -11.50
C SER A 142 2.63 13.52 -12.06
N ALA A 143 3.09 14.57 -12.73
CA ALA A 143 4.31 14.58 -13.57
C ALA A 143 5.53 13.83 -12.99
N ASP A 144 5.60 13.71 -11.67
CA ASP A 144 6.73 13.13 -10.94
C ASP A 144 6.40 11.85 -10.17
N CYS A 145 5.23 11.20 -10.42
CA CYS A 145 4.81 10.02 -9.67
C CYS A 145 4.89 10.28 -8.15
N SER A 146 3.96 11.07 -7.63
CA SER A 146 3.97 11.50 -6.23
C SER A 146 3.39 10.45 -5.29
N PHE A 147 4.02 10.29 -4.15
CA PHE A 147 3.51 9.48 -3.05
C PHE A 147 3.89 10.18 -1.74
N GLN A 148 2.92 10.79 -1.08
CA GLN A 148 3.10 11.68 0.05
C GLN A 148 2.32 11.20 1.26
N LEU A 149 2.88 11.41 2.45
CA LEU A 149 2.26 11.17 3.74
C LEU A 149 2.20 12.49 4.51
N ASP A 150 1.02 12.84 4.96
CA ASP A 150 0.76 13.96 5.84
C ASP A 150 0.13 13.47 7.13
N GLU A 151 0.34 14.20 8.21
CA GLU A 151 -0.30 13.99 9.51
C GLU A 151 -1.24 15.15 9.78
N LEU A 152 -2.38 14.87 10.37
CA LEU A 152 -3.30 15.92 10.79
C LEU A 152 -2.73 16.64 12.02
N SER A 153 -2.68 17.96 11.96
CA SER A 153 -2.29 18.79 13.10
C SER A 153 -3.21 18.55 14.31
N THR A 154 -2.69 18.81 15.49
CA THR A 154 -3.43 18.57 16.76
C THR A 154 -4.70 19.40 16.90
N ASP A 155 -4.80 20.53 16.19
CA ASP A 155 -6.02 21.34 16.10
C ASP A 155 -7.03 20.82 15.07
N GLY A 156 -6.65 19.78 14.30
CA GLY A 156 -7.50 19.17 13.27
C GLY A 156 -7.71 20.03 12.01
N MET A 157 -6.95 21.10 11.84
CA MET A 157 -7.21 22.10 10.79
C MET A 157 -6.29 21.96 9.58
N GLN A 158 -5.12 21.36 9.73
CA GLN A 158 -4.09 21.33 8.69
C GLN A 158 -3.45 19.96 8.56
N TRP A 159 -3.07 19.62 7.33
CA TRP A 159 -2.20 18.50 7.04
C TRP A 159 -0.75 18.97 7.04
N VAL A 160 0.08 18.28 7.81
CA VAL A 160 1.52 18.58 7.93
C VAL A 160 2.29 17.44 7.30
N VAL A 161 3.15 17.76 6.35
CA VAL A 161 3.98 16.77 5.65
C VAL A 161 4.87 16.06 6.64
N VAL A 162 4.83 14.74 6.64
CA VAL A 162 5.67 13.88 7.47
C VAL A 162 6.71 13.21 6.58
N ALA A 163 7.97 13.25 6.97
CA ALA A 163 8.94 12.30 6.40
C ALA A 163 8.58 10.89 6.91
N PRO A 164 8.46 9.88 6.09
CA PRO A 164 9.50 9.41 5.18
C PRO A 164 9.26 9.78 3.73
N LYS A 165 10.34 9.91 2.98
CA LYS A 165 10.27 10.01 1.51
C LYS A 165 9.93 8.64 0.94
N PRO A 166 9.04 8.57 -0.06
CA PRO A 166 8.79 7.33 -0.76
C PRO A 166 10.06 6.85 -1.48
N ASP A 167 10.29 5.55 -1.47
CA ASP A 167 11.38 4.93 -2.23
C ASP A 167 10.86 4.43 -3.58
N ASP A 168 11.62 4.68 -4.65
CA ASP A 168 11.36 4.14 -5.99
C ASP A 168 11.74 2.65 -6.09
N LYS A 169 12.53 2.16 -5.13
CA LYS A 169 12.86 0.75 -5.01
C LYS A 169 11.89 0.09 -4.05
N VAL A 170 11.16 -0.90 -4.57
CA VAL A 170 10.32 -1.75 -3.74
C VAL A 170 11.23 -2.60 -2.86
N ALA A 171 11.32 -2.27 -1.58
CA ALA A 171 12.04 -3.09 -0.61
C ALA A 171 11.22 -4.34 -0.29
N MET A 172 11.57 -5.47 -0.91
CA MET A 172 10.98 -6.77 -0.55
C MET A 172 11.65 -7.31 0.72
N CYS A 173 10.86 -7.94 1.60
CA CYS A 173 11.39 -8.54 2.83
C CYS A 173 12.33 -9.71 2.55
N ASN A 174 12.06 -10.47 1.50
CA ASN A 174 12.89 -11.58 1.06
C ASN A 174 13.30 -11.40 -0.39
N ALA A 175 14.54 -11.74 -0.73
CA ALA A 175 15.04 -11.67 -2.09
C ALA A 175 14.27 -12.59 -3.06
N ILE A 176 13.68 -13.67 -2.55
CA ILE A 176 12.91 -14.66 -3.33
C ILE A 176 11.54 -14.08 -3.76
N ASP A 177 11.01 -13.08 -3.05
CA ASP A 177 9.72 -12.46 -3.36
C ASP A 177 9.83 -11.41 -4.48
N ASN A 178 11.04 -11.19 -5.03
CA ASN A 178 11.32 -10.25 -6.12
C ASN A 178 11.13 -10.85 -7.54
N PHE A 179 10.74 -12.12 -7.65
CA PHE A 179 10.60 -12.81 -8.92
C PHE A 179 9.18 -13.29 -9.19
#